data_9463b9fdb6d9fc1e2da0c700e21ae93c
#
_entry.id   9463b9fdb6d9fc1e2da0c700e21ae93c
#
_cell.length_a   1.000
_cell.length_b   1.000
_cell.length_c   1.000
_cell.angle_alpha   90.00
_cell.angle_beta   90.00
_cell.angle_gamma   90.00
#
_symmetry.space_group_name_H-M   'P 1'
#
loop_
_entity.id
_entity.type
_entity.pdbx_description
1 polymer ?
#
loop_
_entity_poly.entity_id
_entity_poly.type
_entity_poly.pdbx_seq_one_letter_code
_entity_poly.pdbx_strand_id
1 'polypeptide(L)'
;MIGAAFQDAEEMNGRGADNKPAERVLALAQLQHGGNKACYLPTPDLVLLPNRSAFENSDFYYATGFHEICHWTGHSNRLNRVFGTRFGDLGYAFEELVAEIGAAFLGAQTGIPFETMRHPEYIHHWLQILKGDSKAIFTAAAKAQHAADFVLDQAGIVRAEEETLPAAA
;
A
#
# COMPACT_ATOMS: atom_id res chain seq x y z
N MET A 1 -29.41 -19.15 24.62
CA MET A 1 -28.79 -17.83 24.35
C MET A 1 -27.45 -18.04 23.63
N ILE A 2 -27.45 -18.44 22.34
CA ILE A 2 -26.24 -18.66 21.51
C ILE A 2 -26.46 -18.02 20.11
N GLY A 3 -27.28 -16.99 20.02
CA GLY A 3 -27.64 -16.36 18.73
C GLY A 3 -27.02 -15.00 18.45
N ALA A 4 -26.42 -14.31 19.43
CA ALA A 4 -25.92 -12.95 19.24
C ALA A 4 -24.44 -12.89 18.78
N ALA A 5 -23.63 -13.88 19.09
CA ALA A 5 -22.20 -13.88 18.73
C ALA A 5 -21.91 -14.22 17.26
N PHE A 6 -22.86 -14.79 16.53
CA PHE A 6 -22.71 -15.14 15.10
C PHE A 6 -23.14 -14.01 14.16
N GLN A 7 -24.03 -13.12 14.59
CA GLN A 7 -24.44 -11.96 13.78
C GLN A 7 -23.38 -10.86 13.74
N ASP A 8 -22.64 -10.66 14.86
CA ASP A 8 -21.56 -9.65 14.90
C ASP A 8 -20.35 -10.03 14.01
N ALA A 9 -20.11 -11.34 13.79
CA ALA A 9 -19.03 -11.80 12.93
C ALA A 9 -19.35 -11.64 11.42
N GLU A 10 -20.62 -11.71 11.04
CA GLU A 10 -21.06 -11.47 9.65
C GLU A 10 -21.14 -9.97 9.33
N GLU A 11 -21.54 -9.11 10.28
CA GLU A 11 -21.52 -7.65 10.10
C GLU A 11 -20.11 -7.06 10.09
N MET A 12 -19.16 -7.61 10.83
CA MET A 12 -17.74 -7.22 10.77
C MET A 12 -17.07 -7.69 9.47
N ASN A 13 -17.56 -8.75 8.84
CA ASN A 13 -17.06 -9.25 7.56
C ASN A 13 -17.59 -8.43 6.36
N GLY A 14 -18.61 -7.60 6.54
CA GLY A 14 -19.31 -6.89 5.47
C GLY A 14 -18.74 -5.50 5.11
N ARG A 15 -17.88 -4.88 5.92
CA ARG A 15 -17.36 -3.52 5.68
C ARG A 15 -16.04 -3.49 4.89
N GLY A 16 -15.84 -4.31 3.92
CA GLY A 16 -14.64 -4.29 3.10
C GLY A 16 -14.53 -5.46 2.13
N ALA A 17 -15.36 -6.50 2.30
CA ALA A 17 -15.39 -7.67 1.41
C ALA A 17 -15.83 -7.30 -0.04
N ASP A 18 -16.42 -6.13 -0.24
CA ASP A 18 -16.95 -5.66 -1.53
C ASP A 18 -16.16 -4.48 -2.15
N ASN A 19 -14.97 -4.14 -1.66
CA ASN A 19 -14.14 -3.12 -2.31
C ASN A 19 -13.52 -3.67 -3.60
N LYS A 20 -14.32 -3.72 -4.66
CA LYS A 20 -13.90 -4.24 -5.96
C LYS A 20 -12.66 -3.55 -6.56
N PRO A 21 -12.49 -2.22 -6.46
CA PRO A 21 -11.24 -1.58 -6.85
C PRO A 21 -10.03 -2.12 -6.08
N ALA A 22 -10.11 -2.24 -4.77
CA ALA A 22 -9.01 -2.75 -3.94
C ALA A 22 -8.67 -4.21 -4.28
N GLU A 23 -9.67 -5.07 -4.50
CA GLU A 23 -9.45 -6.45 -4.94
C GLU A 23 -8.73 -6.50 -6.30
N ARG A 24 -9.08 -5.63 -7.25
CA ARG A 24 -8.39 -5.58 -8.56
C ARG A 24 -6.93 -5.17 -8.42
N VAL A 25 -6.61 -4.27 -7.49
CA VAL A 25 -5.22 -3.90 -7.19
C VAL A 25 -4.46 -5.10 -6.66
N LEU A 26 -5.00 -5.81 -5.67
CA LEU A 26 -4.31 -6.98 -5.09
C LEU A 26 -4.17 -8.13 -6.08
N ALA A 27 -5.11 -8.29 -7.01
CA ALA A 27 -5.10 -9.34 -8.03
C ALA A 27 -3.98 -9.18 -9.08
N LEU A 28 -3.25 -8.06 -9.11
CA LEU A 28 -2.13 -7.85 -10.04
C LEU A 28 -0.91 -8.69 -9.70
N ALA A 29 -0.71 -9.01 -8.41
CA ALA A 29 0.42 -9.79 -7.95
C ALA A 29 0.01 -11.23 -7.60
N GLN A 30 0.97 -12.13 -7.64
CA GLN A 30 0.79 -13.44 -7.03
C GLN A 30 0.76 -13.23 -5.50
N LEU A 31 -0.38 -13.59 -4.88
CA LEU A 31 -0.59 -13.50 -3.44
C LEU A 31 -0.55 -14.86 -2.78
N GLN A 32 0.11 -14.94 -1.63
CA GLN A 32 0.02 -16.09 -0.74
C GLN A 32 -0.36 -15.61 0.66
N HIS A 33 -1.39 -16.22 1.23
CA HIS A 33 -1.82 -15.91 2.59
C HIS A 33 -1.24 -16.88 3.61
N GLY A 34 -0.95 -16.37 4.80
CA GLY A 34 -0.49 -17.16 5.94
C GLY A 34 0.60 -16.43 6.75
N GLY A 35 0.96 -17.04 7.87
CA GLY A 35 1.92 -16.40 8.79
C GLY A 35 1.39 -15.13 9.46
N ASN A 36 2.33 -14.31 9.96
CA ASN A 36 2.01 -13.09 10.73
C ASN A 36 2.72 -11.83 10.19
N LYS A 37 3.32 -11.91 9.02
CA LYS A 37 4.03 -10.80 8.38
C LYS A 37 3.54 -10.60 6.95
N ALA A 38 3.42 -9.34 6.55
CA ALA A 38 3.32 -8.94 5.16
C ALA A 38 4.72 -8.67 4.60
N CYS A 39 4.99 -9.09 3.38
CA CYS A 39 6.19 -8.69 2.65
C CYS A 39 6.10 -9.04 1.16
N TYR A 40 6.75 -8.24 0.34
CA TYR A 40 7.04 -8.58 -1.04
C TYR A 40 8.39 -9.31 -1.12
N LEU A 41 8.43 -10.44 -1.82
CA LEU A 41 9.62 -11.25 -2.09
C LEU A 41 10.04 -11.10 -3.55
N PRO A 42 11.12 -10.34 -3.87
CA PRO A 42 11.48 -10.02 -5.26
C PRO A 42 11.87 -11.25 -6.08
N THR A 43 12.59 -12.21 -5.52
CA THR A 43 13.09 -13.38 -6.28
C THR A 43 11.96 -14.30 -6.78
N PRO A 44 10.98 -14.72 -5.95
CA PRO A 44 9.82 -15.45 -6.44
C PRO A 44 8.73 -14.55 -7.02
N ASP A 45 8.89 -13.24 -6.99
CA ASP A 45 7.90 -12.23 -7.40
C ASP A 45 6.53 -12.43 -6.73
N LEU A 46 6.56 -12.61 -5.42
CA LEU A 46 5.44 -13.04 -4.59
C LEU A 46 5.17 -12.05 -3.46
N VAL A 47 3.91 -11.71 -3.25
CA VAL A 47 3.44 -10.96 -2.08
C VAL A 47 2.89 -11.95 -1.04
N LEU A 48 3.42 -11.88 0.18
CA LEU A 48 2.91 -12.60 1.33
C LEU A 48 2.06 -11.65 2.18
N LEU A 49 0.86 -12.09 2.55
CA LEU A 49 -0.02 -11.38 3.48
C LEU A 49 -0.50 -12.32 4.58
N PRO A 50 -0.68 -11.84 5.82
CA PRO A 50 -1.46 -12.59 6.81
C PRO A 50 -2.87 -12.88 6.29
N ASN A 51 -3.53 -13.88 6.88
CA ASN A 51 -4.92 -14.15 6.56
C ASN A 51 -5.78 -12.90 6.86
N ARG A 52 -6.83 -12.66 6.09
CA ARG A 52 -7.74 -11.50 6.29
C ARG A 52 -8.26 -11.41 7.71
N SER A 53 -8.56 -12.55 8.34
CA SER A 53 -9.02 -12.64 9.73
C SER A 53 -7.98 -12.21 10.78
N ALA A 54 -6.73 -11.98 10.40
CA ALA A 54 -5.69 -11.47 11.29
C ALA A 54 -5.69 -9.93 11.39
N PHE A 55 -6.47 -9.25 10.55
CA PHE A 55 -6.60 -7.80 10.54
C PHE A 55 -7.83 -7.35 11.31
N GLU A 56 -7.75 -6.15 11.90
CA GLU A 56 -8.86 -5.55 12.66
C GLU A 56 -10.11 -5.35 11.78
N ASN A 57 -9.91 -4.98 10.53
CA ASN A 57 -10.94 -4.90 9.50
C ASN A 57 -10.31 -5.01 8.10
N SER A 58 -11.15 -5.01 7.07
CA SER A 58 -10.71 -5.16 5.68
C SER A 58 -9.88 -3.98 5.18
N ASP A 59 -10.08 -2.78 5.70
CA ASP A 59 -9.32 -1.60 5.28
C ASP A 59 -7.84 -1.73 5.67
N PHE A 60 -7.54 -2.25 6.87
CA PHE A 60 -6.17 -2.57 7.27
C PHE A 60 -5.53 -3.65 6.41
N TYR A 61 -6.31 -4.66 6.00
CA TYR A 61 -5.83 -5.68 5.07
C TYR A 61 -5.47 -5.07 3.72
N TYR A 62 -6.34 -4.22 3.14
CA TYR A 62 -6.07 -3.57 1.87
C TYR A 62 -4.91 -2.58 1.97
N ALA A 63 -4.86 -1.75 3.01
CA ALA A 63 -3.77 -0.80 3.21
C ALA A 63 -2.41 -1.51 3.26
N THR A 64 -2.31 -2.60 4.02
CA THR A 64 -1.11 -3.44 4.08
C THR A 64 -0.80 -4.06 2.72
N GLY A 65 -1.80 -4.59 2.04
CA GLY A 65 -1.63 -5.15 0.70
C GLY A 65 -1.14 -4.12 -0.32
N PHE A 66 -1.65 -2.90 -0.28
CA PHE A 66 -1.20 -1.81 -1.16
C PHE A 66 0.25 -1.42 -0.93
N HIS A 67 0.71 -1.43 0.31
CA HIS A 67 2.11 -1.21 0.63
C HIS A 67 2.99 -2.26 -0.07
N GLU A 68 2.65 -3.54 0.04
CA GLU A 68 3.38 -4.63 -0.60
C GLU A 68 3.27 -4.59 -2.15
N ILE A 69 2.11 -4.19 -2.68
CA ILE A 69 1.93 -3.96 -4.12
C ILE A 69 2.81 -2.81 -4.61
N CYS A 70 3.00 -1.75 -3.83
CA CYS A 70 3.94 -0.70 -4.18
C CYS A 70 5.37 -1.24 -4.29
N HIS A 71 5.84 -2.08 -3.37
CA HIS A 71 7.12 -2.78 -3.51
C HIS A 71 7.16 -3.67 -4.74
N TRP A 72 6.10 -4.45 -4.98
CA TRP A 72 5.97 -5.30 -6.18
C TRP A 72 6.17 -4.50 -7.47
N THR A 73 5.67 -3.26 -7.56
CA THR A 73 5.92 -2.42 -8.75
C THR A 73 7.40 -2.14 -8.99
N GLY A 74 8.25 -2.21 -7.96
CA GLY A 74 9.69 -1.97 -8.06
C GLY A 74 10.51 -3.09 -8.70
N HIS A 75 9.91 -4.24 -8.97
CA HIS A 75 10.60 -5.36 -9.63
C HIS A 75 11.24 -4.94 -10.96
N SER A 76 12.34 -5.63 -11.35
CA SER A 76 13.11 -5.32 -12.57
C SER A 76 12.29 -5.40 -13.85
N ASN A 77 11.25 -6.22 -13.89
CA ASN A 77 10.35 -6.37 -15.03
C ASN A 77 9.22 -5.32 -15.06
N ARG A 78 9.14 -4.43 -14.07
CA ARG A 78 8.15 -3.35 -13.98
C ARG A 78 8.84 -2.00 -13.92
N LEU A 79 8.84 -1.32 -12.80
CA LEU A 79 9.42 0.03 -12.68
C LEU A 79 10.92 0.02 -12.34
N ASN A 80 11.50 -1.16 -12.13
CA ASN A 80 12.94 -1.39 -11.94
C ASN A 80 13.57 -0.45 -10.90
N ARG A 81 12.94 -0.33 -9.71
CA ARG A 81 13.50 0.44 -8.61
C ARG A 81 14.58 -0.35 -7.87
N VAL A 82 15.59 0.36 -7.40
CA VAL A 82 16.64 -0.25 -6.57
C VAL A 82 16.13 -0.35 -5.13
N PHE A 83 15.96 -1.57 -4.64
CA PHE A 83 15.68 -1.83 -3.23
C PHE A 83 16.97 -1.75 -2.42
N GLY A 84 16.94 -1.11 -1.23
CA GLY A 84 18.01 -1.23 -0.27
C GLY A 84 18.15 -2.68 0.22
N THR A 85 19.37 -3.10 0.55
CA THR A 85 19.66 -4.52 0.83
C THR A 85 19.55 -4.90 2.30
N ARG A 86 19.46 -3.92 3.21
CA ARG A 86 19.44 -4.17 4.66
C ARG A 86 18.43 -3.27 5.36
N PHE A 87 17.68 -3.85 6.29
CA PHE A 87 16.88 -3.07 7.24
C PHE A 87 17.77 -2.04 7.96
N GLY A 88 17.36 -0.77 7.95
CA GLY A 88 18.14 0.35 8.50
C GLY A 88 19.12 1.02 7.53
N ASP A 89 19.26 0.53 6.30
CA ASP A 89 19.95 1.23 5.20
C ASP A 89 19.07 2.40 4.70
N LEU A 90 19.70 3.53 4.36
CA LEU A 90 18.98 4.70 3.83
C LEU A 90 18.23 4.37 2.52
N GLY A 91 18.80 3.50 1.68
CA GLY A 91 18.15 3.02 0.46
C GLY A 91 16.89 2.22 0.77
N TYR A 92 16.93 1.34 1.77
CA TYR A 92 15.77 0.59 2.23
C TYR A 92 14.70 1.55 2.79
N ALA A 93 15.09 2.45 3.70
CA ALA A 93 14.16 3.42 4.28
C ALA A 93 13.52 4.35 3.24
N PHE A 94 14.24 4.69 2.17
CA PHE A 94 13.70 5.46 1.05
C PHE A 94 12.65 4.67 0.26
N GLU A 95 12.88 3.39 -0.01
CA GLU A 95 11.88 2.53 -0.69
C GLU A 95 10.64 2.32 0.17
N GLU A 96 10.79 2.16 1.50
CA GLU A 96 9.65 2.12 2.42
C GLU A 96 8.83 3.42 2.35
N LEU A 97 9.48 4.58 2.28
CA LEU A 97 8.80 5.86 2.11
C LEU A 97 8.02 5.92 0.79
N VAL A 98 8.59 5.41 -0.30
CA VAL A 98 7.91 5.29 -1.60
C VAL A 98 6.69 4.38 -1.49
N ALA A 99 6.83 3.21 -0.84
CA ALA A 99 5.74 2.26 -0.68
C ALA A 99 4.60 2.82 0.16
N GLU A 100 4.92 3.50 1.26
CA GLU A 100 3.93 4.12 2.15
C GLU A 100 3.13 5.23 1.44
N ILE A 101 3.82 6.15 0.75
CA ILE A 101 3.15 7.21 0.00
C ILE A 101 2.33 6.62 -1.16
N GLY A 102 2.85 5.61 -1.85
CA GLY A 102 2.15 4.92 -2.94
C GLY A 102 0.88 4.21 -2.45
N ALA A 103 0.95 3.54 -1.30
CA ALA A 103 -0.21 2.92 -0.66
C ALA A 103 -1.28 3.96 -0.31
N ALA A 104 -0.86 5.15 0.19
CA ALA A 104 -1.78 6.26 0.46
C ALA A 104 -2.48 6.74 -0.82
N PHE A 105 -1.77 6.87 -1.94
CA PHE A 105 -2.36 7.24 -3.22
C PHE A 105 -3.34 6.17 -3.72
N LEU A 106 -3.00 4.89 -3.63
CA LEU A 106 -3.91 3.79 -3.98
C LEU A 106 -5.15 3.79 -3.07
N GLY A 107 -4.97 4.02 -1.77
CA GLY A 107 -6.07 4.15 -0.82
C GLY A 107 -7.04 5.26 -1.22
N ALA A 108 -6.53 6.45 -1.54
CA ALA A 108 -7.36 7.58 -2.00
C ALA A 108 -8.19 7.25 -3.25
N GLN A 109 -7.63 6.48 -4.19
CA GLN A 109 -8.33 6.09 -5.44
C GLN A 109 -9.29 4.91 -5.27
N THR A 110 -9.13 4.12 -4.22
CA THR A 110 -9.95 2.93 -3.95
C THR A 110 -10.91 3.09 -2.78
N GLY A 111 -10.87 4.24 -2.09
CA GLY A 111 -11.74 4.53 -0.95
C GLY A 111 -11.29 3.87 0.37
N ILE A 112 -10.01 3.48 0.48
CA ILE A 112 -9.42 2.98 1.74
C ILE A 112 -8.94 4.18 2.57
N PRO A 113 -9.40 4.34 3.83
CA PRO A 113 -9.04 5.49 4.68
C PRO A 113 -7.55 5.58 4.97
N PHE A 114 -7.00 6.79 4.97
CA PHE A 114 -5.58 7.05 5.27
C PHE A 114 -5.18 6.62 6.68
N GLU A 115 -6.10 6.67 7.64
CA GLU A 115 -5.87 6.29 9.05
C GLU A 115 -5.48 4.82 9.22
N THR A 116 -5.73 3.98 8.23
CA THR A 116 -5.33 2.56 8.23
C THR A 116 -3.86 2.34 7.88
N MET A 117 -3.16 3.40 7.42
CA MET A 117 -1.75 3.33 7.02
C MET A 117 -0.86 3.69 8.21
N ARG A 118 -0.37 2.69 8.93
CA ARG A 118 0.39 2.88 10.17
C ARG A 118 1.69 2.08 10.15
N HIS A 119 2.78 2.74 9.81
CA HIS A 119 4.13 2.16 9.90
C HIS A 119 5.06 3.07 10.73
N PRO A 120 4.80 3.24 12.04
CA PRO A 120 5.55 4.16 12.90
C PRO A 120 7.03 3.80 13.04
N GLU A 121 7.40 2.54 12.80
CA GLU A 121 8.76 2.04 12.90
C GLU A 121 9.73 2.70 11.88
N TYR A 122 9.22 3.21 10.77
CA TYR A 122 10.06 3.85 9.75
C TYR A 122 10.22 5.37 9.94
N ILE A 123 9.43 6.01 10.80
CA ILE A 123 9.44 7.47 10.99
C ILE A 123 10.85 7.97 11.34
N HIS A 124 11.57 7.27 12.22
CA HIS A 124 12.92 7.67 12.60
C HIS A 124 13.88 7.70 11.38
N HIS A 125 13.83 6.68 10.53
CA HIS A 125 14.66 6.59 9.34
C HIS A 125 14.26 7.63 8.28
N TRP A 126 12.96 7.88 8.11
CA TRP A 126 12.48 8.94 7.22
C TRP A 126 12.96 10.32 7.66
N LEU A 127 12.94 10.61 8.97
CA LEU A 127 13.48 11.85 9.51
C LEU A 127 14.99 11.97 9.26
N GLN A 128 15.76 10.88 9.30
CA GLN A 128 17.18 10.90 8.95
C GLN A 128 17.39 11.24 7.47
N ILE A 129 16.62 10.64 6.57
CA ILE A 129 16.66 10.93 5.13
C ILE A 129 16.37 12.42 4.89
N LEU A 130 15.29 12.95 5.47
CA LEU A 130 14.86 14.33 5.28
C LEU A 130 15.82 15.36 5.90
N LYS A 131 16.54 14.99 6.97
CA LYS A 131 17.62 15.83 7.53
C LYS A 131 18.84 15.88 6.61
N GLY A 132 19.14 14.79 5.91
CA GLY A 132 20.22 14.74 4.93
C GLY A 132 19.89 15.40 3.60
N ASP A 133 18.66 15.24 3.13
CA ASP A 133 18.14 15.85 1.91
C ASP A 133 16.65 16.18 2.05
N SER A 134 16.33 17.46 2.26
CA SER A 134 14.95 17.92 2.38
C SER A 134 14.12 17.74 1.10
N LYS A 135 14.76 17.53 -0.07
CA LYS A 135 14.09 17.26 -1.34
C LYS A 135 13.75 15.79 -1.54
N ALA A 136 14.28 14.90 -0.69
CA ALA A 136 14.04 13.47 -0.79
C ALA A 136 12.54 13.10 -0.78
N ILE A 137 11.72 13.88 -0.04
CA ILE A 137 10.26 13.68 -0.01
C ILE A 137 9.63 13.86 -1.38
N PHE A 138 10.05 14.87 -2.16
CA PHE A 138 9.49 15.10 -3.51
C PHE A 138 9.90 13.98 -4.47
N THR A 139 11.15 13.50 -4.34
CA THR A 139 11.62 12.36 -5.14
C THR A 139 10.86 11.08 -4.78
N ALA A 140 10.62 10.83 -3.49
CA ALA A 140 9.84 9.68 -3.03
C ALA A 140 8.39 9.78 -3.50
N ALA A 141 7.76 10.95 -3.36
CA ALA A 141 6.39 11.18 -3.82
C ALA A 141 6.23 10.99 -5.34
N ALA A 142 7.19 11.48 -6.15
CA ALA A 142 7.18 11.27 -7.59
C ALA A 142 7.29 9.78 -7.97
N LYS A 143 8.15 9.01 -7.27
CA LYS A 143 8.25 7.55 -7.46
C LYS A 143 7.00 6.82 -6.99
N ALA A 144 6.41 7.25 -5.88
CA ALA A 144 5.17 6.72 -5.34
C ALA A 144 3.98 6.97 -6.28
N GLN A 145 3.90 8.19 -6.85
CA GLN A 145 2.89 8.51 -7.86
C GLN A 145 3.03 7.62 -9.09
N HIS A 146 4.26 7.44 -9.59
CA HIS A 146 4.52 6.56 -10.73
C HIS A 146 4.14 5.09 -10.42
N ALA A 147 4.39 4.62 -9.19
CA ALA A 147 3.98 3.29 -8.76
C ALA A 147 2.45 3.16 -8.70
N ALA A 148 1.77 4.13 -8.11
CA ALA A 148 0.30 4.15 -8.02
C ALA A 148 -0.33 4.23 -9.41
N ASP A 149 0.16 5.09 -10.29
CA ASP A 149 -0.32 5.22 -11.68
C ASP A 149 -0.20 3.89 -12.43
N PHE A 150 0.97 3.24 -12.33
CA PHE A 150 1.19 1.93 -12.93
C PHE A 150 0.16 0.90 -12.44
N VAL A 151 -0.08 0.83 -11.12
CA VAL A 151 -1.04 -0.10 -10.52
C VAL A 151 -2.46 0.19 -10.99
N LEU A 152 -2.90 1.45 -10.96
CA LEU A 152 -4.25 1.86 -11.36
C LEU A 152 -4.51 1.55 -12.83
N ASP A 153 -3.53 1.83 -13.70
CA ASP A 153 -3.62 1.53 -15.13
C ASP A 153 -3.74 0.01 -15.37
N GLN A 154 -2.90 -0.80 -14.71
CA GLN A 154 -2.96 -2.26 -14.82
C GLN A 154 -4.27 -2.85 -14.25
N ALA A 155 -4.79 -2.26 -13.17
CA ALA A 155 -6.06 -2.68 -12.56
C ALA A 155 -7.29 -2.17 -13.32
N GLY A 156 -7.12 -1.34 -14.35
CA GLY A 156 -8.22 -0.72 -15.10
C GLY A 156 -9.08 0.20 -14.22
N ILE A 157 -8.47 0.90 -13.26
CA ILE A 157 -9.14 1.85 -12.39
C ILE A 157 -8.99 3.25 -12.99
N VAL A 158 -10.11 3.86 -13.35
CA VAL A 158 -10.14 5.25 -13.82
C VAL A 158 -9.90 6.15 -12.61
N ARG A 159 -8.89 7.04 -12.72
CA ARG A 159 -8.59 8.02 -11.67
C ARG A 159 -9.74 9.01 -11.56
N ALA A 160 -10.09 9.40 -10.33
CA ALA A 160 -10.91 10.58 -10.13
C ALA A 160 -10.18 11.76 -10.78
N GLU A 161 -10.81 12.44 -11.73
CA GLU A 161 -10.24 13.65 -12.33
C GLU A 161 -9.94 14.63 -11.20
N GLU A 162 -8.76 15.25 -11.22
CA GLU A 162 -8.47 16.37 -10.33
C GLU A 162 -9.55 17.42 -10.62
N GLU A 163 -10.44 17.67 -9.66
CA GLU A 163 -11.31 18.83 -9.69
C GLU A 163 -10.41 20.05 -9.83
N THR A 164 -10.36 20.62 -11.03
CA THR A 164 -9.60 21.84 -11.27
C THR A 164 -10.16 22.91 -10.34
N LEU A 165 -9.40 23.20 -9.27
CA LEU A 165 -9.70 24.33 -8.41
C LEU A 165 -9.86 25.55 -9.30
N PRO A 166 -10.99 26.28 -9.22
CA PRO A 166 -11.16 27.49 -10.00
C PRO A 166 -10.00 28.43 -9.69
N ALA A 167 -9.31 28.90 -10.74
CA ALA A 167 -8.22 29.84 -10.60
C ALA A 167 -8.70 31.00 -9.71
N ALA A 168 -8.01 31.23 -8.59
CA ALA A 168 -8.29 32.34 -7.73
C ALA A 168 -8.15 33.64 -8.54
N ALA A 169 -9.26 34.38 -8.66
CA ALA A 169 -9.33 35.68 -9.31
C ALA A 169 -8.71 36.75 -8.44
#